data_c285a0aba1406f7808f9d01c2671674a
#
_entry.id   c285a0aba1406f7808f9d01c2671674a
#
_cell.length_a   1.000
_cell.length_b   1.000
_cell.length_c   1.000
_cell.angle_alpha   90.00
_cell.angle_beta   90.00
_cell.angle_gamma   90.00
#
_symmetry.space_group_name_H-M   'P 1'
#
loop_
_entity.id
_entity.type
_entity.pdbx_description
1 polymer ?
#
loop_
_entity_poly.entity_id
_entity_poly.type
_entity_poly.pdbx_seq_one_letter_code
_entity_poly.pdbx_strand_id
1 'polypeptide(L)'
;KLTQRDMGIRLSFKDNKDIPDWVKGYIYHAAEANLIKGYTDGTFRHNNEATRAEAVTMISNALSTMNEGIDTSYKVLVQGKELSLNTPVQVINDIAYVPVREIIQAANPDLDIKWEPIKQYLYYDWEMVHILKPNKLNYEMNGLYGMDFPAKSKMLNGELMFPLGTYLSDYDAYYLGNLW
;
A
#
# COMPACT_ATOMS: atom_id res chain seq x y z
N LYS A 1 -13.59 -3.82 -12.10
CA LYS A 1 -14.27 -3.87 -13.43
C LYS A 1 -13.22 -3.54 -14.46
N LEU A 2 -12.90 -4.49 -15.37
CA LEU A 2 -12.04 -4.24 -16.53
C LEU A 2 -12.68 -3.14 -17.38
N THR A 3 -11.89 -2.19 -17.82
CA THR A 3 -12.37 -1.10 -18.65
C THR A 3 -12.42 -1.53 -20.11
N GLN A 4 -13.18 -0.82 -20.96
CA GLN A 4 -13.28 -1.08 -22.40
C GLN A 4 -11.92 -1.03 -23.13
N ARG A 5 -10.87 -0.49 -22.48
CA ARG A 5 -9.48 -0.46 -22.96
C ARG A 5 -8.82 -1.84 -22.98
N ASP A 6 -9.32 -2.79 -22.18
CA ASP A 6 -8.76 -4.15 -22.08
C ASP A 6 -9.21 -5.07 -23.22
N MET A 7 -10.17 -4.63 -24.04
CA MET A 7 -10.62 -5.36 -25.24
C MET A 7 -9.70 -5.06 -26.43
N GLY A 8 -8.68 -5.85 -26.59
CA GLY A 8 -7.69 -5.73 -27.68
C GLY A 8 -6.25 -5.96 -27.25
N ILE A 9 -6.05 -6.32 -25.99
CA ILE A 9 -4.73 -6.68 -25.46
C ILE A 9 -4.22 -7.92 -26.19
N ARG A 10 -3.09 -7.76 -26.87
CA ARG A 10 -2.35 -8.88 -27.46
C ARG A 10 -1.33 -9.37 -26.47
N LEU A 11 -1.58 -10.55 -25.93
CA LEU A 11 -0.57 -11.29 -25.16
C LEU A 11 0.53 -11.81 -26.11
N SER A 12 1.76 -11.81 -25.65
CA SER A 12 2.92 -12.33 -26.41
C SER A 12 2.97 -13.85 -26.48
N PHE A 13 2.02 -14.56 -25.86
CA PHE A 13 1.97 -16.02 -25.85
C PHE A 13 1.52 -16.60 -27.19
N LYS A 14 2.15 -17.70 -27.60
CA LYS A 14 1.83 -18.38 -28.88
C LYS A 14 0.40 -18.89 -28.97
N ASP A 15 -0.17 -19.26 -27.83
CA ASP A 15 -1.55 -19.76 -27.66
C ASP A 15 -2.55 -18.63 -27.33
N ASN A 16 -2.19 -17.37 -27.58
CA ASN A 16 -3.05 -16.21 -27.30
C ASN A 16 -4.44 -16.31 -27.95
N LYS A 17 -4.56 -17.00 -29.08
CA LYS A 17 -5.85 -17.18 -29.77
C LYS A 17 -6.82 -18.06 -28.99
N ASP A 18 -6.30 -18.99 -28.21
CA ASP A 18 -7.07 -19.96 -27.43
C ASP A 18 -7.49 -19.40 -26.07
N ILE A 19 -6.89 -18.28 -25.65
CA ILE A 19 -7.17 -17.61 -24.38
C ILE A 19 -8.46 -16.79 -24.52
N PRO A 20 -9.48 -17.01 -23.66
CA PRO A 20 -10.72 -16.23 -23.69
C PRO A 20 -10.48 -14.74 -23.45
N ASP A 21 -11.18 -13.89 -24.21
CA ASP A 21 -10.96 -12.42 -24.14
C ASP A 21 -11.16 -11.84 -22.75
N TRP A 22 -12.10 -12.38 -21.99
CA TRP A 22 -12.41 -11.89 -20.64
C TRP A 22 -11.24 -12.06 -19.64
N VAL A 23 -10.32 -13.00 -19.88
CA VAL A 23 -9.18 -13.27 -18.98
C VAL A 23 -7.88 -12.62 -19.47
N LYS A 24 -7.81 -12.20 -20.75
CA LYS A 24 -6.59 -11.62 -21.34
C LYS A 24 -6.07 -10.42 -20.58
N GLY A 25 -6.95 -9.54 -20.12
CA GLY A 25 -6.55 -8.38 -19.32
C GLY A 25 -5.88 -8.75 -18.01
N TYR A 26 -6.39 -9.75 -17.32
CA TYR A 26 -5.79 -10.23 -16.06
C TYR A 26 -4.40 -10.86 -16.31
N ILE A 27 -4.28 -11.69 -17.35
CA ILE A 27 -2.99 -12.31 -17.74
C ILE A 27 -1.98 -11.22 -18.12
N TYR A 28 -2.40 -10.21 -18.89
CA TYR A 28 -1.54 -9.11 -19.27
C TYR A 28 -0.99 -8.38 -18.04
N HIS A 29 -1.86 -7.92 -17.14
CA HIS A 29 -1.43 -7.22 -15.95
C HIS A 29 -0.57 -8.07 -15.01
N ALA A 30 -0.88 -9.36 -14.90
CA ALA A 30 -0.06 -10.28 -14.11
C ALA A 30 1.33 -10.52 -14.74
N ALA A 31 1.43 -10.54 -16.07
CA ALA A 31 2.70 -10.66 -16.78
C ALA A 31 3.52 -9.36 -16.70
N GLU A 32 2.91 -8.19 -16.89
CA GLU A 32 3.55 -6.88 -16.70
C GLU A 32 4.10 -6.72 -15.27
N ALA A 33 3.34 -7.20 -14.29
CA ALA A 33 3.77 -7.20 -12.89
C ALA A 33 4.77 -8.33 -12.55
N ASN A 34 5.29 -9.09 -13.52
CA ASN A 34 6.18 -10.24 -13.33
C ASN A 34 5.65 -11.34 -12.40
N LEU A 35 4.35 -11.39 -12.15
CA LEU A 35 3.72 -12.43 -11.32
C LEU A 35 3.70 -13.78 -12.04
N ILE A 36 3.52 -13.74 -13.36
CA ILE A 36 3.50 -14.91 -14.26
C ILE A 36 4.42 -14.68 -15.45
N LYS A 37 4.99 -15.75 -15.99
CA LYS A 37 5.90 -15.68 -17.15
C LYS A 37 5.49 -16.60 -18.32
N GLY A 38 4.54 -17.49 -18.11
CA GLY A 38 4.22 -18.56 -19.04
C GLY A 38 5.31 -19.64 -19.09
N TYR A 39 5.22 -20.51 -20.08
CA TYR A 39 6.13 -21.64 -20.24
C TYR A 39 7.30 -21.31 -21.18
N THR A 40 8.39 -22.06 -21.08
CA THR A 40 9.61 -21.86 -21.87
C THR A 40 9.39 -22.06 -23.38
N ASP A 41 8.33 -22.77 -23.79
CA ASP A 41 7.92 -22.93 -25.18
C ASP A 41 7.16 -21.70 -25.73
N GLY A 42 6.93 -20.70 -24.88
CA GLY A 42 6.23 -19.46 -25.22
C GLY A 42 4.71 -19.56 -25.13
N THR A 43 4.14 -20.61 -24.52
CA THR A 43 2.69 -20.74 -24.28
C THR A 43 2.32 -20.30 -22.87
N PHE A 44 1.05 -19.98 -22.64
CA PHE A 44 0.48 -19.70 -21.32
C PHE A 44 -0.28 -20.92 -20.76
N ARG A 45 -0.98 -21.66 -21.61
CA ARG A 45 -1.77 -22.86 -21.26
C ARG A 45 -2.87 -22.59 -20.24
N HIS A 46 -3.71 -21.62 -20.55
CA HIS A 46 -4.74 -21.08 -19.64
C HIS A 46 -5.72 -22.14 -19.06
N ASN A 47 -5.88 -23.30 -19.71
CA ASN A 47 -6.74 -24.40 -19.27
C ASN A 47 -6.02 -25.46 -18.42
N ASN A 48 -4.69 -25.35 -18.26
CA ASN A 48 -3.96 -26.32 -17.45
C ASN A 48 -4.15 -26.00 -15.97
N GLU A 49 -4.18 -27.04 -15.16
CA GLU A 49 -4.10 -26.89 -13.70
C GLU A 49 -2.69 -26.42 -13.31
N ALA A 50 -2.64 -25.40 -12.45
CA ALA A 50 -1.36 -24.96 -11.91
C ALA A 50 -0.81 -26.00 -10.93
N THR A 51 0.44 -26.36 -11.08
CA THR A 51 1.14 -27.20 -10.11
C THR A 51 1.36 -26.43 -8.79
N ARG A 52 1.62 -27.17 -7.71
CA ARG A 52 1.97 -26.57 -6.42
C ARG A 52 3.22 -25.67 -6.52
N ALA A 53 4.20 -26.07 -7.33
CA ALA A 53 5.42 -25.30 -7.56
C ALA A 53 5.13 -23.98 -8.30
N GLU A 54 4.28 -24.00 -9.32
CA GLU A 54 3.85 -22.80 -10.05
C GLU A 54 3.07 -21.86 -9.13
N ALA A 55 2.16 -22.37 -8.31
CA ALA A 55 1.41 -21.57 -7.35
C ALA A 55 2.35 -20.89 -6.32
N VAL A 56 3.32 -21.64 -5.77
CA VAL A 56 4.33 -21.06 -4.85
C VAL A 56 5.17 -20.00 -5.56
N THR A 57 5.55 -20.23 -6.81
CA THR A 57 6.32 -19.26 -7.60
C THR A 57 5.52 -17.97 -7.81
N MET A 58 4.24 -18.07 -8.18
CA MET A 58 3.37 -16.90 -8.34
C MET A 58 3.21 -16.11 -7.03
N ILE A 59 3.02 -16.81 -5.91
CA ILE A 59 2.94 -16.17 -4.58
C ILE A 59 4.26 -15.49 -4.23
N SER A 60 5.39 -16.15 -4.46
CA SER A 60 6.73 -15.58 -4.21
C SER A 60 6.98 -14.33 -5.06
N ASN A 61 6.62 -14.37 -6.35
CA ASN A 61 6.72 -13.21 -7.22
C ASN A 61 5.81 -12.06 -6.75
N ALA A 62 4.57 -12.38 -6.33
CA ALA A 62 3.65 -11.38 -5.78
C ALA A 62 4.23 -10.72 -4.53
N LEU A 63 4.78 -11.50 -3.61
CA LEU A 63 5.44 -10.97 -2.41
C LEU A 63 6.66 -10.12 -2.75
N SER A 64 7.46 -10.52 -3.73
CA SER A 64 8.60 -9.74 -4.21
C SER A 64 8.16 -8.41 -4.81
N THR A 65 7.13 -8.42 -5.67
CA THR A 65 6.58 -7.20 -6.28
C THR A 65 5.96 -6.27 -5.23
N MET A 66 5.33 -6.84 -4.19
CA MET A 66 4.84 -6.05 -3.05
C MET A 66 5.99 -5.43 -2.24
N ASN A 67 7.17 -6.06 -2.24
CA ASN A 67 8.37 -5.57 -1.56
C ASN A 67 9.22 -4.62 -2.42
N GLU A 68 9.01 -4.53 -3.74
CA GLU A 68 9.75 -3.62 -4.63
C GLU A 68 9.55 -2.13 -4.29
N GLY A 69 8.60 -1.79 -3.44
CA GLY A 69 8.38 -0.43 -2.90
C GLY A 69 8.96 -0.21 -1.50
N ILE A 70 9.63 -1.20 -0.90
CA ILE A 70 10.23 -1.05 0.42
C ILE A 70 11.63 -0.47 0.25
N ASP A 71 11.73 0.84 0.32
CA ASP A 71 13.00 1.53 0.39
C ASP A 71 13.42 1.67 1.85
N THR A 72 14.38 0.86 2.27
CA THR A 72 14.94 0.88 3.63
C THR A 72 15.94 2.01 3.85
N SER A 73 16.21 2.82 2.82
CA SER A 73 17.10 3.99 2.93
C SER A 73 16.43 5.20 3.58
N TYR A 74 15.09 5.21 3.65
CA TYR A 74 14.36 6.28 4.31
C TYR A 74 14.53 6.23 5.81
N LYS A 75 14.97 7.34 6.36
CA LYS A 75 15.05 7.57 7.80
C LYS A 75 13.85 8.41 8.22
N VAL A 76 13.17 7.96 9.24
CA VAL A 76 12.11 8.73 9.88
C VAL A 76 12.68 9.36 11.13
N LEU A 77 12.54 10.66 11.23
CA LEU A 77 12.95 11.44 12.42
C LEU A 77 11.68 11.89 13.14
N VAL A 78 11.59 11.60 14.42
CA VAL A 78 10.53 12.13 15.29
C VAL A 78 11.21 12.99 16.34
N GLN A 79 10.83 14.27 16.40
CA GLN A 79 11.45 15.26 17.31
C GLN A 79 12.99 15.30 17.17
N GLY A 80 13.49 15.17 15.93
CA GLY A 80 14.92 15.16 15.60
C GLY A 80 15.68 13.88 15.96
N LYS A 81 15.01 12.85 16.45
CA LYS A 81 15.60 11.54 16.74
C LYS A 81 15.21 10.51 15.67
N GLU A 82 16.19 9.76 15.20
CA GLU A 82 15.95 8.66 14.25
C GLU A 82 15.11 7.57 14.92
N LEU A 83 13.98 7.23 14.29
CA LEU A 83 13.06 6.20 14.73
C LEU A 83 13.36 4.90 13.99
N SER A 84 13.64 3.84 14.75
CA SER A 84 13.68 2.48 14.22
C SER A 84 12.27 1.95 14.03
N LEU A 85 11.83 1.82 12.78
CA LEU A 85 10.50 1.32 12.43
C LEU A 85 10.48 -0.21 12.39
N ASN A 86 9.44 -0.83 12.97
CA ASN A 86 9.16 -2.25 12.76
C ASN A 86 8.56 -2.49 11.37
N THR A 87 7.72 -1.53 10.92
CA THR A 87 7.17 -1.55 9.57
C THR A 87 7.90 -0.49 8.74
N PRO A 88 8.69 -0.90 7.73
CA PRO A 88 9.48 0.04 6.95
C PRO A 88 8.61 1.02 6.14
N VAL A 89 9.16 2.18 5.82
CA VAL A 89 8.56 3.12 4.87
C VAL A 89 8.34 2.43 3.53
N GLN A 90 7.19 2.66 2.93
CA GLN A 90 6.88 2.11 1.60
C GLN A 90 6.62 3.26 0.62
N VAL A 91 7.28 3.22 -0.54
CA VAL A 91 7.05 4.21 -1.60
C VAL A 91 6.16 3.57 -2.66
N ILE A 92 4.98 4.18 -2.89
CA ILE A 92 4.00 3.72 -3.86
C ILE A 92 3.59 4.91 -4.72
N ASN A 93 3.88 4.84 -6.03
CA ASN A 93 3.62 5.94 -6.97
C ASN A 93 4.24 7.27 -6.50
N ASP A 94 5.51 7.25 -6.14
CA ASP A 94 6.28 8.40 -5.63
C ASP A 94 5.76 9.03 -4.33
N ILE A 95 4.87 8.34 -3.62
CA ILE A 95 4.37 8.77 -2.32
C ILE A 95 4.91 7.84 -1.25
N ALA A 96 5.63 8.39 -0.27
CA ALA A 96 6.10 7.66 0.89
C ALA A 96 4.94 7.40 1.86
N TYR A 97 4.78 6.16 2.28
CA TYR A 97 3.82 5.75 3.30
C TYR A 97 4.55 5.31 4.55
N VAL A 98 4.12 5.80 5.69
CA VAL A 98 4.74 5.55 7.00
C VAL A 98 3.75 4.92 7.98
N PRO A 99 4.22 4.05 8.90
CA PRO A 99 3.38 3.41 9.91
C PRO A 99 2.94 4.43 10.95
N VAL A 100 1.70 4.88 10.86
CA VAL A 100 1.20 6.01 11.66
C VAL A 100 1.22 5.73 13.16
N ARG A 101 0.91 4.50 13.59
CA ARG A 101 0.95 4.10 15.01
C ARG A 101 2.34 4.29 15.60
N GLU A 102 3.38 3.79 14.92
CA GLU A 102 4.75 3.86 15.41
C GLU A 102 5.22 5.30 15.55
N ILE A 103 4.84 6.17 14.60
CA ILE A 103 5.19 7.60 14.64
C ILE A 103 4.49 8.31 15.79
N ILE A 104 3.18 8.11 15.95
CA ILE A 104 2.42 8.74 17.03
C ILE A 104 2.95 8.28 18.40
N GLN A 105 3.21 6.96 18.55
CA GLN A 105 3.75 6.40 19.78
C GLN A 105 5.15 6.92 20.10
N ALA A 106 5.97 7.16 19.08
CA ALA A 106 7.32 7.74 19.27
C ALA A 106 7.25 9.22 19.66
N ALA A 107 6.27 9.96 19.16
CA ALA A 107 6.05 11.36 19.51
C ALA A 107 5.49 11.51 20.94
N ASN A 108 4.63 10.60 21.35
CA ASN A 108 4.06 10.56 22.70
C ASN A 108 3.99 9.10 23.20
N PRO A 109 5.04 8.63 23.93
CA PRO A 109 5.13 7.24 24.40
C PRO A 109 4.01 6.81 25.36
N ASP A 110 3.42 7.75 26.08
CA ASP A 110 2.38 7.48 27.08
C ASP A 110 0.97 7.46 26.47
N LEU A 111 0.85 7.71 25.16
CA LEU A 111 -0.43 7.78 24.48
C LEU A 111 -1.04 6.37 24.28
N ASP A 112 -2.28 6.20 24.74
CA ASP A 112 -3.05 4.97 24.54
C ASP A 112 -3.67 4.96 23.15
N ILE A 113 -3.02 4.28 22.19
CA ILE A 113 -3.45 4.18 20.80
C ILE A 113 -4.18 2.86 20.58
N LYS A 114 -5.45 2.92 20.25
CA LYS A 114 -6.34 1.77 20.08
C LYS A 114 -6.72 1.51 18.63
N TRP A 115 -6.87 0.26 18.28
CA TRP A 115 -7.46 -0.19 17.02
C TRP A 115 -8.87 -0.73 17.26
N GLU A 116 -9.85 -0.19 16.53
CA GLU A 116 -11.22 -0.70 16.53
C GLU A 116 -11.41 -1.68 15.36
N PRO A 117 -11.46 -3.00 15.62
CA PRO A 117 -11.39 -4.00 14.54
C PRO A 117 -12.67 -4.11 13.71
N ILE A 118 -13.84 -3.80 14.29
CA ILE A 118 -15.13 -3.89 13.58
C ILE A 118 -15.29 -2.73 12.60
N LYS A 119 -15.00 -1.53 13.05
CA LYS A 119 -15.12 -0.30 12.26
C LYS A 119 -13.84 0.04 11.50
N GLN A 120 -12.76 -0.70 11.73
CA GLN A 120 -11.46 -0.56 11.09
C GLN A 120 -10.91 0.86 11.15
N TYR A 121 -10.68 1.36 12.34
CA TYR A 121 -10.00 2.62 12.56
C TYR A 121 -9.04 2.55 13.76
N LEU A 122 -8.00 3.38 13.70
CA LEU A 122 -7.13 3.69 14.83
C LEU A 122 -7.64 4.95 15.49
N TYR A 123 -7.67 4.99 16.82
CA TYR A 123 -8.04 6.17 17.57
C TYR A 123 -7.16 6.36 18.79
N TYR A 124 -7.00 7.62 19.17
CA TYR A 124 -6.28 8.04 20.37
C TYR A 124 -6.81 9.40 20.83
N ASP A 125 -6.58 9.72 22.08
CA ASP A 125 -6.93 10.99 22.69
C ASP A 125 -5.64 11.74 23.04
N TRP A 126 -5.35 12.79 22.28
CA TRP A 126 -4.25 13.71 22.51
C TRP A 126 -4.78 15.13 22.39
N GLU A 127 -5.15 15.74 23.54
CA GLU A 127 -5.90 16.99 23.62
C GLU A 127 -7.27 16.95 22.92
N MET A 128 -7.41 16.11 21.91
CA MET A 128 -8.63 15.86 21.14
C MET A 128 -8.67 14.39 20.71
N VAL A 129 -9.87 13.87 20.48
CA VAL A 129 -10.06 12.52 19.95
C VAL A 129 -9.74 12.51 18.46
N HIS A 130 -8.72 11.75 18.09
CA HIS A 130 -8.29 11.54 16.71
C HIS A 130 -8.76 10.19 16.23
N ILE A 131 -9.33 10.13 15.02
CA ILE A 131 -9.79 8.90 14.37
C ILE A 131 -9.19 8.82 12.97
N LEU A 132 -8.41 7.76 12.74
CA LEU A 132 -7.69 7.52 11.51
C LEU A 132 -8.20 6.23 10.86
N LYS A 133 -8.70 6.34 9.63
CA LYS A 133 -9.32 5.24 8.88
C LYS A 133 -8.51 4.90 7.63
N PRO A 134 -8.44 3.64 7.21
CA PRO A 134 -7.87 3.29 5.92
C PRO A 134 -8.73 3.80 4.76
N ASN A 135 -8.11 3.98 3.59
CA ASN A 135 -8.74 4.45 2.36
C ASN A 135 -9.38 5.84 2.44
N LYS A 136 -8.93 6.67 3.38
CA LYS A 136 -9.36 8.07 3.53
C LYS A 136 -8.27 9.04 3.12
N LEU A 137 -8.70 10.19 2.57
CA LEU A 137 -7.82 11.32 2.25
C LEU A 137 -7.59 12.24 3.46
N ASN A 138 -8.32 12.04 4.55
CA ASN A 138 -8.27 12.85 5.74
C ASN A 138 -8.47 12.01 6.99
N TYR A 139 -8.22 12.60 8.14
CA TYR A 139 -8.54 12.05 9.45
C TYR A 139 -9.63 12.88 10.13
N GLU A 140 -10.23 12.34 11.18
CA GLU A 140 -11.25 13.01 11.97
C GLU A 140 -10.67 13.47 13.32
N MET A 141 -10.96 14.71 13.71
CA MET A 141 -10.67 15.29 15.04
C MET A 141 -11.96 15.77 15.69
N ASN A 142 -12.34 15.23 16.84
CA ASN A 142 -13.58 15.59 17.54
C ASN A 142 -14.82 15.61 16.64
N GLY A 143 -14.89 14.67 15.66
CA GLY A 143 -15.99 14.59 14.70
C GLY A 143 -15.94 15.59 13.53
N LEU A 144 -14.88 16.40 13.44
CA LEU A 144 -14.60 17.27 12.31
C LEU A 144 -13.52 16.64 11.44
N TYR A 145 -13.56 16.88 10.14
CA TYR A 145 -12.49 16.46 9.24
C TYR A 145 -11.27 17.33 9.44
N GLY A 146 -10.13 16.67 9.60
CA GLY A 146 -8.81 17.29 9.59
C GLY A 146 -8.32 17.58 8.16
N MET A 147 -7.01 17.78 8.04
CA MET A 147 -6.38 18.09 6.76
C MET A 147 -6.46 16.93 5.77
N ASP A 148 -6.49 17.27 4.48
CA ASP A 148 -6.41 16.29 3.40
C ASP A 148 -4.97 15.83 3.20
N PHE A 149 -4.80 14.52 2.98
CA PHE A 149 -3.54 13.93 2.62
C PHE A 149 -3.32 13.96 1.10
N PRO A 150 -2.08 13.90 0.62
CA PRO A 150 -1.78 13.87 -0.82
C PRO A 150 -2.33 12.62 -1.51
N ALA A 151 -2.59 11.55 -0.75
CA ALA A 151 -3.19 10.32 -1.21
C ALA A 151 -3.99 9.65 -0.08
N LYS A 152 -4.74 8.61 -0.42
CA LYS A 152 -5.50 7.86 0.59
C LYS A 152 -4.58 7.04 1.48
N SER A 153 -4.83 7.07 2.79
CA SER A 153 -4.24 6.12 3.75
C SER A 153 -4.51 4.67 3.33
N LYS A 154 -3.64 3.75 3.70
CA LYS A 154 -3.72 2.33 3.30
C LYS A 154 -3.48 1.41 4.49
N MET A 155 -4.07 0.21 4.43
CA MET A 155 -3.60 -0.92 5.23
C MET A 155 -2.54 -1.67 4.44
N LEU A 156 -1.31 -1.74 4.93
CA LEU A 156 -0.20 -2.47 4.33
C LEU A 156 0.42 -3.37 5.38
N ASN A 157 0.51 -4.66 5.09
CA ASN A 157 1.05 -5.67 6.00
C ASN A 157 0.42 -5.68 7.43
N GLY A 158 -0.87 -5.34 7.51
CA GLY A 158 -1.59 -5.27 8.79
C GLY A 158 -1.44 -3.95 9.54
N GLU A 159 -0.64 -3.00 9.05
CA GLU A 159 -0.44 -1.68 9.63
C GLU A 159 -1.18 -0.59 8.85
N LEU A 160 -1.68 0.40 9.57
CA LEU A 160 -2.25 1.59 8.97
C LEU A 160 -1.12 2.55 8.58
N MET A 161 -0.98 2.75 7.26
CA MET A 161 0.07 3.58 6.67
C MET A 161 -0.52 4.89 6.17
N PHE A 162 0.16 5.98 6.51
CA PHE A 162 -0.19 7.31 6.06
C PHE A 162 0.74 7.82 4.98
N PRO A 163 0.19 8.45 3.92
CA PRO A 163 0.99 9.06 2.89
C PRO A 163 1.65 10.34 3.41
N LEU A 164 2.97 10.42 3.30
CA LEU A 164 3.72 11.66 3.46
C LEU A 164 3.82 12.33 2.09
N GLY A 165 3.28 13.52 1.95
CA GLY A 165 3.47 14.33 0.76
C GLY A 165 4.81 15.06 0.80
N THR A 166 5.40 15.31 -0.36
CA THR A 166 6.56 16.20 -0.51
C THR A 166 6.22 17.68 -0.23
N TYR A 167 4.96 17.97 0.03
CA TYR A 167 4.44 19.29 0.37
C TYR A 167 3.76 19.28 1.73
N LEU A 168 4.56 19.12 2.77
CA LEU A 168 4.14 19.69 4.04
C LEU A 168 4.39 21.20 3.91
N SER A 169 3.34 21.99 3.76
CA SER A 169 3.45 23.43 3.96
C SER A 169 3.93 23.68 5.39
N ASP A 170 4.56 24.83 5.67
CA ASP A 170 4.96 25.20 7.03
C ASP A 170 3.77 25.13 8.02
N TYR A 171 2.55 25.23 7.51
CA TYR A 171 1.30 25.12 8.26
C TYR A 171 0.93 23.66 8.58
N ASP A 172 1.18 22.74 7.64
CA ASP A 172 0.97 21.30 7.80
C ASP A 172 1.98 20.74 8.79
N ALA A 173 3.21 21.23 8.75
CA ALA A 173 4.25 20.96 9.74
C ALA A 173 3.85 21.43 11.14
N TYR A 174 3.01 22.45 11.30
CA TYR A 174 2.55 22.94 12.60
C TYR A 174 1.50 22.00 13.24
N TYR A 175 0.60 21.42 12.48
CA TYR A 175 -0.42 20.49 13.00
C TYR A 175 0.07 19.03 13.11
N LEU A 176 0.94 18.61 12.23
CA LEU A 176 1.76 17.42 12.41
C LEU A 176 3.04 17.74 13.22
N GLY A 177 3.40 18.99 13.35
CA GLY A 177 4.63 19.49 13.94
C GLY A 177 4.77 19.26 15.44
N ASN A 178 3.68 18.91 16.11
CA ASN A 178 3.75 18.26 17.41
C ASN A 178 3.98 16.74 17.29
N LEU A 179 3.96 16.20 16.07
CA LEU A 179 4.29 14.80 15.73
C LEU A 179 5.73 14.67 15.19
N TRP A 180 6.44 15.81 14.89
CA TRP A 180 7.82 15.81 14.36
C TRP A 180 8.85 16.19 15.40
#